data_a083b77be02569d6144f130eab6b0276
#
_entry.id   a083b77be02569d6144f130eab6b0276
#
_cell.length_a   1.000
_cell.length_b   1.000
_cell.length_c   1.000
_cell.angle_alpha   90.00
_cell.angle_beta   90.00
_cell.angle_gamma   90.00
#
_symmetry.space_group_name_H-M   'P 1'
#
loop_
_entity.id
_entity.type
_entity.pdbx_description
1 polymer ?
#
loop_
_entity_poly.entity_id
_entity_poly.type
_entity_poly.pdbx_seq_one_letter_code
_entity_poly.pdbx_strand_id
1 'polypeptide(L)'
;MIRRPPRSTPKPSSAASDVYKRQHLQNMIDKGLKIILGSEEKTISPNFATDSLTFSNDVKFNVVIIAVKAWQVKEAAKEILPFTSSETLIISVQNGIDSPYELHDVNKGNQIVPSVFRGICLVSEPGTISVPSQCSWTLGEFKKDSITNISSILSPFIDSKLKLNVSIDDDIIKDLWKKLALIAPMSGVGALTRSVLGVCLEIEGLKFMIESAVEEIVAVALSKNIILPDETLENCMGFYKSLPFSATSSMQRDIEQKKPSELEYQNGAIVKLGKSNKVPVPVNSFIYYSLLPQELEARSNS
;
A
#
# COMPACT_ATOMS: atom_id res chain seq x y z
N MET A 1 12.32 5.10 -37.36
CA MET A 1 13.52 5.10 -36.48
C MET A 1 13.31 6.18 -35.44
N ILE A 2 12.70 5.84 -34.29
CA ILE A 2 12.41 6.81 -33.21
C ILE A 2 13.60 6.73 -32.25
N ARG A 3 14.43 7.77 -32.22
CA ARG A 3 15.53 7.91 -31.27
C ARG A 3 14.95 8.09 -29.85
N ARG A 4 15.30 7.18 -28.93
CA ARG A 4 15.08 7.38 -27.49
C ARG A 4 15.89 8.63 -27.07
N PRO A 5 15.32 9.51 -26.20
CA PRO A 5 16.11 10.58 -25.61
C PRO A 5 17.26 9.99 -24.80
N PRO A 6 18.41 10.69 -24.67
CA PRO A 6 19.54 10.20 -23.89
C PRO A 6 19.09 10.03 -22.44
N ARG A 7 19.41 8.87 -21.85
CA ARG A 7 19.21 8.63 -20.42
C ARG A 7 19.96 9.71 -19.66
N SER A 8 19.23 10.54 -18.92
CA SER A 8 19.83 11.47 -17.96
C SER A 8 20.69 10.66 -17.00
N THR A 9 21.91 11.11 -16.74
CA THR A 9 22.78 10.52 -15.70
C THR A 9 22.02 10.54 -14.37
N PRO A 10 21.88 9.40 -13.68
CA PRO A 10 21.12 9.35 -12.42
C PRO A 10 21.75 10.32 -11.41
N LYS A 11 20.92 11.09 -10.72
CA LYS A 11 21.36 11.89 -9.57
C LYS A 11 21.86 10.95 -8.46
N PRO A 12 22.82 11.34 -7.60
CA PRO A 12 23.45 10.44 -6.62
C PRO A 12 22.49 9.68 -5.70
N SER A 13 21.34 10.26 -5.34
CA SER A 13 20.33 9.60 -4.50
C SER A 13 19.53 8.52 -5.23
N SER A 14 19.19 8.73 -6.51
CA SER A 14 18.51 7.74 -7.34
C SER A 14 19.45 6.57 -7.68
N ALA A 15 20.72 6.86 -7.97
CA ALA A 15 21.73 5.83 -8.22
C ALA A 15 21.92 4.89 -7.02
N ALA A 16 21.95 5.40 -5.80
CA ALA A 16 22.08 4.57 -4.60
C ALA A 16 20.85 3.66 -4.39
N SER A 17 19.63 4.16 -4.63
CA SER A 17 18.40 3.38 -4.55
C SER A 17 18.38 2.26 -5.60
N ASP A 18 18.80 2.55 -6.82
CA ASP A 18 18.84 1.56 -7.91
C ASP A 18 19.91 0.48 -7.68
N VAL A 19 21.06 0.85 -7.12
CA VAL A 19 22.09 -0.13 -6.71
C VAL A 19 21.54 -1.05 -5.64
N TYR A 20 20.85 -0.53 -4.63
CA TYR A 20 20.26 -1.33 -3.56
C TYR A 20 19.19 -2.30 -4.07
N LYS A 21 18.28 -1.83 -4.96
CA LYS A 21 17.28 -2.70 -5.60
C LYS A 21 17.91 -3.83 -6.40
N ARG A 22 18.95 -3.53 -7.18
CA ARG A 22 19.69 -4.55 -7.95
C ARG A 22 20.37 -5.55 -7.05
N GLN A 23 20.99 -5.11 -5.95
CA GLN A 23 21.60 -6.00 -4.97
C GLN A 23 20.58 -6.92 -4.30
N HIS A 24 19.36 -6.38 -4.00
CA HIS A 24 18.29 -7.18 -3.43
C HIS A 24 17.86 -8.28 -4.41
N LEU A 25 17.60 -7.93 -5.67
CA LEU A 25 17.26 -8.88 -6.73
C LEU A 25 18.37 -9.92 -6.93
N GLN A 26 19.61 -9.48 -7.02
CA GLN A 26 20.75 -10.39 -7.24
C GLN A 26 20.88 -11.41 -6.10
N ASN A 27 20.73 -10.97 -4.85
CA ASN A 27 20.77 -11.88 -3.72
C ASN A 27 19.60 -12.89 -3.73
N MET A 28 18.40 -12.46 -4.15
CA MET A 28 17.27 -13.37 -4.32
C MET A 28 17.52 -14.44 -5.38
N ILE A 29 18.19 -14.08 -6.47
CA ILE A 29 18.57 -15.03 -7.54
C ILE A 29 19.64 -16.01 -7.04
N ASP A 30 20.70 -15.51 -6.41
CA ASP A 30 21.88 -16.30 -6.05
C ASP A 30 21.66 -17.17 -4.81
N LYS A 31 20.90 -16.67 -3.83
CA LYS A 31 20.79 -17.27 -2.48
C LYS A 31 19.34 -17.57 -2.05
N GLY A 32 18.36 -17.13 -2.84
CA GLY A 32 16.97 -17.14 -2.44
C GLY A 32 16.59 -15.93 -1.56
N LEU A 33 15.29 -15.81 -1.27
CA LEU A 33 14.74 -14.80 -0.37
C LEU A 33 14.76 -15.35 1.06
N LYS A 34 15.55 -14.73 1.93
CA LYS A 34 15.57 -15.03 3.37
C LYS A 34 14.43 -14.27 4.06
N ILE A 35 13.63 -14.97 4.84
CA ILE A 35 12.54 -14.41 5.64
C ILE A 35 12.82 -14.70 7.10
N ILE A 36 12.82 -13.64 7.93
CA ILE A 36 13.00 -13.71 9.38
C ILE A 36 11.64 -13.42 10.04
N LEU A 37 11.05 -14.43 10.69
CA LEU A 37 9.75 -14.40 11.37
C LEU A 37 9.95 -14.47 12.88
N GLY A 38 10.22 -13.35 13.52
CA GLY A 38 10.65 -13.33 14.93
C GLY A 38 12.01 -14.02 15.10
N SER A 39 12.06 -15.17 15.76
CA SER A 39 13.27 -15.99 15.93
C SER A 39 13.46 -17.07 14.85
N GLU A 40 12.50 -17.27 13.98
CA GLU A 40 12.55 -18.28 12.93
C GLU A 40 13.11 -17.67 11.63
N GLU A 41 14.00 -18.41 10.96
CA GLU A 41 14.53 -18.04 9.65
C GLU A 41 14.11 -19.07 8.61
N LYS A 42 13.70 -18.62 7.45
CA LYS A 42 13.38 -19.47 6.31
C LYS A 42 13.91 -18.86 5.02
N THR A 43 14.54 -19.66 4.19
CA THR A 43 14.96 -19.25 2.84
C THR A 43 14.04 -19.90 1.81
N ILE A 44 13.54 -19.10 0.89
CA ILE A 44 12.67 -19.51 -0.21
C ILE A 44 13.40 -19.18 -1.51
N SER A 45 13.57 -20.16 -2.37
CA SER A 45 14.08 -19.93 -3.72
C SER A 45 12.91 -19.69 -4.66
N PRO A 46 12.73 -18.46 -5.17
CA PRO A 46 11.70 -18.21 -6.17
C PRO A 46 12.05 -18.97 -7.45
N ASN A 47 11.05 -19.50 -8.15
CA ASN A 47 11.27 -20.16 -9.44
C ASN A 47 11.86 -19.19 -10.48
N PHE A 48 11.55 -17.91 -10.34
CA PHE A 48 12.00 -16.86 -11.22
C PHE A 48 12.04 -15.51 -10.46
N ALA A 49 13.11 -14.74 -10.67
CA ALA A 49 13.24 -13.38 -10.16
C ALA A 49 13.87 -12.50 -11.25
N THR A 50 13.24 -11.38 -11.59
CA THR A 50 13.67 -10.49 -12.67
C THR A 50 13.25 -9.05 -12.41
N ASP A 51 13.93 -8.11 -13.04
CA ASP A 51 13.58 -6.69 -13.12
C ASP A 51 12.85 -6.32 -14.44
N SER A 52 12.57 -7.32 -15.26
CA SER A 52 11.85 -7.13 -16.53
C SER A 52 10.94 -8.30 -16.85
N LEU A 53 9.71 -8.01 -17.29
CA LEU A 53 8.74 -9.03 -17.70
C LEU A 53 9.00 -9.44 -19.16
N THR A 54 9.93 -10.40 -19.35
CA THR A 54 10.31 -10.92 -20.67
C THR A 54 9.89 -12.39 -20.86
N PHE A 55 8.63 -12.67 -20.61
CA PHE A 55 8.06 -14.00 -20.84
C PHE A 55 7.56 -14.15 -22.28
N SER A 56 7.43 -15.39 -22.74
CA SER A 56 6.69 -15.70 -23.97
C SER A 56 5.24 -15.21 -23.85
N ASN A 57 4.65 -14.70 -24.92
CA ASN A 57 3.25 -14.26 -24.93
C ASN A 57 2.24 -15.38 -24.64
N ASP A 58 2.66 -16.63 -24.71
CA ASP A 58 1.84 -17.81 -24.38
C ASP A 58 1.72 -18.05 -22.87
N VAL A 59 2.59 -17.41 -22.07
CA VAL A 59 2.54 -17.51 -20.60
C VAL A 59 1.36 -16.70 -20.09
N LYS A 60 0.46 -17.33 -19.35
CA LYS A 60 -0.64 -16.68 -18.62
C LYS A 60 -0.57 -17.06 -17.15
N PHE A 61 -0.62 -16.07 -16.29
CA PHE A 61 -0.61 -16.28 -14.85
C PHE A 61 -2.02 -16.51 -14.32
N ASN A 62 -2.18 -17.41 -13.38
CA ASN A 62 -3.44 -17.63 -12.68
C ASN A 62 -3.67 -16.54 -11.62
N VAL A 63 -2.60 -16.11 -10.95
CA VAL A 63 -2.63 -15.09 -9.91
C VAL A 63 -1.48 -14.10 -10.12
N VAL A 64 -1.79 -12.81 -10.07
CA VAL A 64 -0.81 -11.72 -10.08
C VAL A 64 -1.02 -10.88 -8.82
N ILE A 65 0.01 -10.69 -8.03
CA ILE A 65 -0.03 -9.81 -6.85
C ILE A 65 0.70 -8.51 -7.19
N ILE A 66 -0.02 -7.41 -7.22
CA ILE A 66 0.54 -6.08 -7.46
C ILE A 66 0.94 -5.49 -6.10
N ALA A 67 2.25 -5.45 -5.84
CA ALA A 67 2.82 -4.99 -4.57
C ALA A 67 3.74 -3.76 -4.74
N VAL A 68 3.61 -3.05 -5.86
CA VAL A 68 4.30 -1.78 -6.09
C VAL A 68 3.68 -0.66 -5.25
N LYS A 69 4.35 0.48 -5.14
CA LYS A 69 3.77 1.68 -4.52
C LYS A 69 2.53 2.15 -5.28
N ALA A 70 1.57 2.76 -4.60
CA ALA A 70 0.25 3.10 -5.16
C ALA A 70 0.34 3.88 -6.49
N TRP A 71 1.27 4.81 -6.63
CA TRP A 71 1.45 5.59 -7.88
C TRP A 71 1.99 4.80 -9.09
N GLN A 72 2.49 3.59 -8.88
CA GLN A 72 3.03 2.73 -9.94
C GLN A 72 2.00 1.69 -10.43
N VAL A 73 0.81 1.64 -9.81
CA VAL A 73 -0.20 0.61 -10.08
C VAL A 73 -0.64 0.62 -11.54
N LYS A 74 -0.92 1.80 -12.11
CA LYS A 74 -1.37 1.91 -13.52
C LYS A 74 -0.32 1.43 -14.52
N GLU A 75 0.95 1.70 -14.23
CA GLU A 75 2.05 1.26 -15.09
C GLU A 75 2.23 -0.25 -14.98
N ALA A 76 2.34 -0.78 -13.76
CA ALA A 76 2.41 -2.21 -13.51
C ALA A 76 1.22 -2.97 -14.10
N ALA A 77 0.02 -2.41 -14.01
CA ALA A 77 -1.19 -2.98 -14.60
C ALA A 77 -1.07 -3.14 -16.12
N LYS A 78 -0.48 -2.16 -16.82
CA LYS A 78 -0.25 -2.23 -18.28
C LYS A 78 0.82 -3.26 -18.64
N GLU A 79 1.88 -3.34 -17.83
CA GLU A 79 2.98 -4.28 -18.07
C GLU A 79 2.56 -5.75 -17.95
N ILE A 80 1.62 -6.06 -17.03
CA ILE A 80 1.14 -7.43 -16.84
C ILE A 80 0.09 -7.87 -17.87
N LEU A 81 -0.56 -6.93 -18.57
CA LEU A 81 -1.66 -7.25 -19.51
C LEU A 81 -1.34 -8.39 -20.49
N PRO A 82 -0.17 -8.44 -21.14
CA PRO A 82 0.17 -9.52 -22.07
C PRO A 82 0.20 -10.91 -21.42
N PHE A 83 0.34 -10.97 -20.09
CA PHE A 83 0.49 -12.20 -19.31
C PHE A 83 -0.76 -12.57 -18.50
N THR A 84 -1.89 -11.91 -18.77
CA THR A 84 -3.17 -12.17 -18.09
C THR A 84 -4.21 -12.73 -19.05
N SER A 85 -5.22 -13.40 -18.51
CA SER A 85 -6.43 -13.87 -19.17
C SER A 85 -7.65 -13.47 -18.35
N SER A 86 -8.86 -13.70 -18.84
CA SER A 86 -10.10 -13.44 -18.08
C SER A 86 -10.18 -14.20 -16.74
N GLU A 87 -9.43 -15.29 -16.61
CA GLU A 87 -9.39 -16.11 -15.39
C GLU A 87 -8.28 -15.68 -14.42
N THR A 88 -7.40 -14.76 -14.82
CA THR A 88 -6.33 -14.28 -13.96
C THR A 88 -6.89 -13.43 -12.83
N LEU A 89 -6.57 -13.79 -11.58
CA LEU A 89 -6.83 -12.94 -10.42
C LEU A 89 -5.72 -11.91 -10.28
N ILE A 90 -6.08 -10.64 -10.23
CA ILE A 90 -5.13 -9.55 -9.97
C ILE A 90 -5.39 -8.97 -8.58
N ILE A 91 -4.49 -9.24 -7.65
CA ILE A 91 -4.61 -8.85 -6.24
C ILE A 91 -3.88 -7.54 -6.02
N SER A 92 -4.57 -6.53 -5.45
CA SER A 92 -3.96 -5.27 -5.02
C SER A 92 -3.64 -5.30 -3.54
N VAL A 93 -2.43 -4.86 -3.13
CA VAL A 93 -2.02 -4.81 -1.71
C VAL A 93 -1.60 -3.41 -1.25
N GLN A 94 -1.87 -2.38 -2.05
CA GLN A 94 -1.49 -1.00 -1.76
C GLN A 94 -2.25 -0.43 -0.57
N ASN A 95 -1.66 0.58 0.07
CA ASN A 95 -2.38 1.47 0.97
C ASN A 95 -3.28 2.43 0.16
N GLY A 96 -4.36 2.88 0.79
CA GLY A 96 -5.37 3.71 0.10
C GLY A 96 -6.52 2.88 -0.45
N ILE A 97 -7.37 3.53 -1.23
CA ILE A 97 -8.63 2.97 -1.72
C ILE A 97 -8.71 2.96 -3.26
N ASP A 98 -7.79 3.62 -3.95
CA ASP A 98 -7.89 3.86 -5.40
C ASP A 98 -7.36 2.68 -6.24
N SER A 99 -6.37 1.93 -5.74
CA SER A 99 -5.66 0.90 -6.52
C SER A 99 -6.55 -0.17 -7.14
N PRO A 100 -7.59 -0.72 -6.47
CA PRO A 100 -8.49 -1.69 -7.10
C PRO A 100 -9.24 -1.10 -8.30
N TYR A 101 -9.65 0.16 -8.21
CA TYR A 101 -10.33 0.86 -9.31
C TYR A 101 -9.38 1.13 -10.48
N GLU A 102 -8.16 1.56 -10.19
CA GLU A 102 -7.12 1.78 -11.19
C GLU A 102 -6.74 0.49 -11.95
N LEU A 103 -6.66 -0.63 -11.23
CA LEU A 103 -6.45 -1.96 -11.82
C LEU A 103 -7.63 -2.36 -12.71
N HIS A 104 -8.85 -2.17 -12.23
CA HIS A 104 -10.06 -2.48 -12.99
C HIS A 104 -10.16 -1.67 -14.29
N ASP A 105 -9.80 -0.38 -14.25
CA ASP A 105 -9.86 0.51 -15.41
C ASP A 105 -8.88 0.08 -16.52
N VAL A 106 -7.71 -0.41 -16.14
CA VAL A 106 -6.68 -0.89 -17.08
C VAL A 106 -6.96 -2.31 -17.53
N ASN A 107 -7.42 -3.19 -16.63
CA ASN A 107 -7.57 -4.63 -16.84
C ASN A 107 -9.05 -5.04 -16.86
N LYS A 108 -9.86 -4.42 -17.71
CA LYS A 108 -11.34 -4.56 -17.74
C LYS A 108 -11.87 -5.98 -17.89
N GLY A 109 -11.08 -6.91 -18.40
CA GLY A 109 -11.45 -8.32 -18.57
C GLY A 109 -10.99 -9.26 -17.47
N ASN A 110 -10.23 -8.74 -16.49
CA ASN A 110 -9.67 -9.56 -15.42
C ASN A 110 -10.46 -9.45 -14.12
N GLN A 111 -10.26 -10.42 -13.24
CA GLN A 111 -10.85 -10.45 -11.91
C GLN A 111 -9.96 -9.68 -10.94
N ILE A 112 -10.41 -8.52 -10.49
CA ILE A 112 -9.67 -7.70 -9.52
C ILE A 112 -10.05 -8.09 -8.10
N VAL A 113 -9.05 -8.38 -7.28
CA VAL A 113 -9.18 -8.77 -5.88
C VAL A 113 -8.57 -7.67 -5.00
N PRO A 114 -9.39 -6.77 -4.45
CA PRO A 114 -8.93 -5.85 -3.42
C PRO A 114 -8.42 -6.60 -2.21
N SER A 115 -7.40 -6.07 -1.55
CA SER A 115 -6.95 -6.67 -0.30
C SER A 115 -6.42 -5.65 0.69
N VAL A 116 -6.45 -6.03 1.96
CA VAL A 116 -5.93 -5.26 3.08
C VAL A 116 -4.86 -6.07 3.77
N PHE A 117 -3.61 -5.68 3.61
CA PHE A 117 -2.49 -6.26 4.35
C PHE A 117 -2.23 -5.42 5.62
N ARG A 118 -2.16 -6.08 6.76
CA ARG A 118 -1.80 -5.48 8.05
C ARG A 118 -0.58 -6.20 8.61
N GLY A 119 0.53 -5.51 8.71
CA GLY A 119 1.79 -6.03 9.19
C GLY A 119 2.96 -5.14 8.84
N ILE A 120 4.10 -5.41 9.43
CA ILE A 120 5.35 -4.72 9.18
C ILE A 120 6.30 -5.72 8.53
N CYS A 121 6.71 -5.41 7.29
CA CYS A 121 7.73 -6.14 6.56
C CYS A 121 8.85 -5.16 6.22
N LEU A 122 10.07 -5.48 6.63
CA LEU A 122 11.23 -4.62 6.48
C LEU A 122 12.30 -5.35 5.66
N VAL A 123 12.85 -4.69 4.64
CA VAL A 123 14.07 -5.15 4.01
C VAL A 123 15.22 -4.82 4.97
N SER A 124 15.69 -5.81 5.73
CA SER A 124 16.75 -5.64 6.71
C SER A 124 18.13 -5.58 6.06
N GLU A 125 18.32 -6.34 5.00
CA GLU A 125 19.48 -6.34 4.12
C GLU A 125 19.10 -6.85 2.73
N PRO A 126 19.91 -6.64 1.68
CA PRO A 126 19.59 -7.16 0.35
C PRO A 126 19.36 -8.68 0.37
N GLY A 127 18.19 -9.11 -0.14
CA GLY A 127 17.76 -10.51 -0.13
C GLY A 127 17.12 -11.00 1.17
N THR A 128 16.95 -10.12 2.19
CA THR A 128 16.36 -10.52 3.49
C THR A 128 15.21 -9.62 3.89
N ILE A 129 14.09 -10.24 4.23
CA ILE A 129 12.88 -9.59 4.76
C ILE A 129 12.72 -9.98 6.23
N SER A 130 12.61 -8.99 7.10
CA SER A 130 12.26 -9.17 8.51
C SER A 130 10.78 -8.86 8.76
N VAL A 131 10.09 -9.77 9.44
CA VAL A 131 8.68 -9.66 9.82
C VAL A 131 8.61 -9.79 11.35
N PRO A 132 8.68 -8.67 12.08
CA PRO A 132 8.82 -8.69 13.54
C PRO A 132 7.54 -9.12 14.26
N SER A 133 6.38 -9.02 13.62
CA SER A 133 5.09 -9.35 14.22
C SER A 133 4.22 -10.17 13.27
N GLN A 134 3.19 -10.80 13.83
CA GLN A 134 2.19 -11.48 13.02
C GLN A 134 1.53 -10.52 12.04
N CYS A 135 1.34 -10.98 10.80
CA CYS A 135 0.66 -10.25 9.75
C CYS A 135 -0.72 -10.83 9.49
N SER A 136 -1.63 -10.00 9.00
CA SER A 136 -2.91 -10.45 8.46
C SER A 136 -3.12 -9.92 7.04
N TRP A 137 -3.78 -10.72 6.24
CA TRP A 137 -4.09 -10.39 4.86
C TRP A 137 -5.55 -10.74 4.58
N THR A 138 -6.38 -9.71 4.45
CA THR A 138 -7.80 -9.86 4.15
C THR A 138 -8.00 -9.54 2.68
N LEU A 139 -8.70 -10.41 1.97
CA LEU A 139 -9.02 -10.26 0.55
C LEU A 139 -10.53 -10.30 0.38
N GLY A 140 -11.03 -9.77 -0.73
CA GLY A 140 -12.45 -9.84 -1.02
C GLY A 140 -12.75 -9.54 -2.48
N GLU A 141 -14.01 -9.70 -2.85
CA GLU A 141 -14.45 -9.42 -4.20
C GLU A 141 -14.65 -7.93 -4.45
N PHE A 142 -14.17 -7.43 -5.58
CA PHE A 142 -14.39 -6.05 -5.99
C PHE A 142 -15.86 -5.77 -6.32
N LYS A 143 -16.53 -6.75 -6.91
CA LYS A 143 -17.99 -6.76 -7.17
C LYS A 143 -18.52 -8.11 -6.72
N LYS A 144 -19.66 -8.13 -6.03
CA LYS A 144 -20.32 -9.37 -5.62
C LYS A 144 -20.55 -10.27 -6.82
N ASP A 145 -20.31 -11.55 -6.61
CA ASP A 145 -20.48 -12.62 -7.61
C ASP A 145 -19.57 -12.52 -8.85
N SER A 146 -18.48 -11.72 -8.75
CA SER A 146 -17.54 -11.55 -9.87
C SER A 146 -16.43 -12.59 -9.90
N ILE A 147 -16.21 -13.32 -8.81
CA ILE A 147 -15.13 -14.30 -8.67
C ILE A 147 -15.70 -15.65 -8.24
N THR A 148 -15.78 -16.54 -9.20
CA THR A 148 -16.12 -17.93 -8.92
C THR A 148 -14.90 -18.65 -8.34
N ASN A 149 -14.73 -18.64 -7.01
CA ASN A 149 -13.77 -19.51 -6.34
C ASN A 149 -12.47 -18.88 -5.79
N ILE A 150 -12.55 -17.66 -5.26
CA ILE A 150 -11.43 -17.01 -4.57
C ILE A 150 -10.83 -17.92 -3.48
N SER A 151 -11.68 -18.67 -2.78
CA SER A 151 -11.28 -19.56 -1.68
C SER A 151 -10.34 -20.68 -2.13
N SER A 152 -10.58 -21.32 -3.28
CA SER A 152 -9.73 -22.40 -3.77
C SER A 152 -8.36 -21.92 -4.24
N ILE A 153 -8.31 -20.71 -4.80
CA ILE A 153 -7.04 -20.10 -5.25
C ILE A 153 -6.22 -19.62 -4.05
N LEU A 154 -6.88 -19.20 -2.99
CA LEU A 154 -6.23 -18.75 -1.77
C LEU A 154 -5.94 -19.87 -0.77
N SER A 155 -6.47 -21.08 -0.95
CA SER A 155 -6.24 -22.19 -0.03
C SER A 155 -4.75 -22.45 0.27
N PRO A 156 -3.79 -22.37 -0.70
CA PRO A 156 -2.37 -22.53 -0.40
C PRO A 156 -1.80 -21.47 0.55
N PHE A 157 -2.42 -20.29 0.59
CA PHE A 157 -2.02 -19.19 1.49
C PHE A 157 -2.68 -19.36 2.87
N ILE A 158 -3.93 -19.84 2.92
CA ILE A 158 -4.69 -20.09 4.17
C ILE A 158 -4.08 -21.27 4.92
N ASP A 159 -3.75 -22.37 4.23
CA ASP A 159 -3.17 -23.57 4.80
C ASP A 159 -1.67 -23.47 5.09
N SER A 160 -1.07 -22.32 4.77
CA SER A 160 0.36 -22.12 4.95
C SER A 160 0.72 -22.08 6.44
N LYS A 161 1.80 -22.78 6.83
CA LYS A 161 2.39 -22.67 8.18
C LYS A 161 3.10 -21.32 8.41
N LEU A 162 2.83 -20.33 7.55
CA LEU A 162 3.33 -18.97 7.70
C LEU A 162 2.57 -18.28 8.83
N LYS A 163 3.24 -17.38 9.55
CA LYS A 163 2.60 -16.51 10.56
C LYS A 163 1.76 -15.40 9.89
N LEU A 164 0.99 -15.78 8.88
CA LEU A 164 0.11 -14.92 8.10
C LEU A 164 -1.33 -15.42 8.24
N ASN A 165 -2.17 -14.61 8.89
CA ASN A 165 -3.60 -14.87 8.93
C ASN A 165 -4.23 -14.38 7.63
N VAL A 166 -4.68 -15.29 6.79
CA VAL A 166 -5.41 -14.99 5.55
C VAL A 166 -6.90 -15.17 5.79
N SER A 167 -7.70 -14.19 5.40
CA SER A 167 -9.16 -14.22 5.50
C SER A 167 -9.82 -13.62 4.27
N ILE A 168 -11.07 -13.99 4.04
CA ILE A 168 -11.93 -13.41 3.00
C ILE A 168 -12.98 -12.56 3.69
N ASP A 169 -13.22 -11.35 3.16
CA ASP A 169 -14.22 -10.40 3.65
C ASP A 169 -15.22 -10.10 2.52
N ASP A 170 -16.50 -10.23 2.82
CA ASP A 170 -17.60 -9.95 1.88
C ASP A 170 -17.76 -8.44 1.60
N ASP A 171 -17.15 -7.58 2.40
CA ASP A 171 -17.16 -6.11 2.27
C ASP A 171 -15.76 -5.51 2.35
N ILE A 172 -14.86 -6.04 1.54
CA ILE A 172 -13.44 -5.63 1.51
C ILE A 172 -13.28 -4.14 1.22
N ILE A 173 -14.20 -3.51 0.51
CA ILE A 173 -14.15 -2.07 0.24
C ILE A 173 -14.29 -1.29 1.55
N LYS A 174 -15.22 -1.69 2.42
CA LYS A 174 -15.33 -1.10 3.75
C LYS A 174 -14.05 -1.29 4.57
N ASP A 175 -13.40 -2.46 4.46
CA ASP A 175 -12.15 -2.73 5.17
C ASP A 175 -10.97 -1.87 4.66
N LEU A 176 -10.91 -1.58 3.35
CA LEU A 176 -10.00 -0.58 2.79
C LEU A 176 -10.20 0.81 3.40
N TRP A 177 -11.46 1.26 3.54
CA TRP A 177 -11.79 2.55 4.15
C TRP A 177 -11.47 2.58 5.64
N LYS A 178 -11.74 1.50 6.40
CA LYS A 178 -11.31 1.38 7.81
C LYS A 178 -9.79 1.51 7.93
N LYS A 179 -9.04 0.86 7.05
CA LYS A 179 -7.58 0.97 7.04
C LYS A 179 -7.13 2.40 6.69
N LEU A 180 -7.76 3.05 5.71
CA LEU A 180 -7.45 4.43 5.36
C LEU A 180 -7.70 5.38 6.54
N ALA A 181 -8.84 5.24 7.23
CA ALA A 181 -9.16 6.01 8.45
C ALA A 181 -8.14 5.78 9.57
N LEU A 182 -7.57 4.58 9.64
CA LEU A 182 -6.53 4.24 10.61
C LEU A 182 -5.15 4.82 10.24
N ILE A 183 -4.74 4.80 8.98
CA ILE A 183 -3.35 5.13 8.63
C ILE A 183 -3.16 6.59 8.19
N ALA A 184 -4.09 7.19 7.47
CA ALA A 184 -3.89 8.51 6.87
C ALA A 184 -3.76 9.65 7.91
N PRO A 185 -4.60 9.70 8.99
CA PRO A 185 -4.48 10.75 10.01
C PRO A 185 -3.15 10.74 10.75
N MET A 186 -2.76 9.58 11.30
CA MET A 186 -1.49 9.45 12.03
C MET A 186 -0.28 9.70 11.12
N SER A 187 -0.35 9.23 9.88
CA SER A 187 0.71 9.43 8.91
C SER A 187 0.88 10.89 8.52
N GLY A 188 -0.24 11.57 8.26
CA GLY A 188 -0.25 12.96 7.85
C GLY A 188 0.20 13.90 8.95
N VAL A 189 -0.35 13.78 10.17
CA VAL A 189 0.05 14.62 11.32
C VAL A 189 1.50 14.34 11.72
N GLY A 190 1.90 13.07 11.77
CA GLY A 190 3.29 12.69 12.06
C GLY A 190 4.29 13.26 11.05
N ALA A 191 3.97 13.18 9.75
CA ALA A 191 4.82 13.74 8.69
C ALA A 191 4.88 15.27 8.75
N LEU A 192 3.74 15.93 8.99
CA LEU A 192 3.66 17.40 9.08
C LEU A 192 4.47 17.95 10.24
N THR A 193 4.38 17.30 11.41
CA THR A 193 5.06 17.74 12.65
C THR A 193 6.45 17.15 12.80
N ARG A 194 6.83 16.16 12.01
CA ARG A 194 8.05 15.34 12.14
C ARG A 194 8.18 14.73 13.53
N SER A 195 7.04 14.35 14.10
CA SER A 195 6.95 13.83 15.47
C SER A 195 6.51 12.36 15.46
N VAL A 196 7.01 11.61 16.45
CA VAL A 196 6.52 10.25 16.69
C VAL A 196 5.09 10.27 17.21
N LEU A 197 4.38 9.17 17.04
CA LEU A 197 2.95 9.07 17.37
C LEU A 197 2.66 9.44 18.83
N GLY A 198 3.48 8.99 19.78
CA GLY A 198 3.29 9.30 21.21
C GLY A 198 3.25 10.81 21.48
N VAL A 199 4.16 11.58 20.88
CA VAL A 199 4.17 13.05 20.98
C VAL A 199 2.90 13.65 20.37
N CYS A 200 2.46 13.13 19.21
CA CYS A 200 1.21 13.61 18.60
C CYS A 200 -0.03 13.34 19.46
N LEU A 201 -0.04 12.27 20.25
CA LEU A 201 -1.16 11.94 21.14
C LEU A 201 -1.12 12.70 22.48
N GLU A 202 0.05 13.12 22.96
CA GLU A 202 0.20 13.91 24.19
C GLU A 202 -0.15 15.39 24.00
N ILE A 203 0.09 15.95 22.82
CA ILE A 203 -0.23 17.34 22.51
C ILE A 203 -1.70 17.43 22.10
N GLU A 204 -2.54 18.05 22.93
CA GLU A 204 -4.00 18.12 22.76
C GLU A 204 -4.41 18.59 21.35
N GLY A 205 -3.78 19.64 20.82
CA GLY A 205 -4.08 20.15 19.48
C GLY A 205 -3.73 19.17 18.34
N LEU A 206 -2.64 18.40 18.48
CA LEU A 206 -2.26 17.39 17.48
C LEU A 206 -3.18 16.15 17.56
N LYS A 207 -3.52 15.74 18.77
CA LYS A 207 -4.51 14.68 18.98
C LYS A 207 -5.85 15.05 18.35
N PHE A 208 -6.33 16.28 18.59
CA PHE A 208 -7.55 16.81 17.98
C PHE A 208 -7.48 16.83 16.44
N MET A 209 -6.33 17.19 15.86
CA MET A 209 -6.13 17.09 14.40
C MET A 209 -6.25 15.66 13.88
N ILE A 210 -5.69 14.68 14.61
CA ILE A 210 -5.83 13.25 14.23
C ILE A 210 -7.30 12.83 14.29
N GLU A 211 -7.99 13.13 15.39
CA GLU A 211 -9.40 12.81 15.60
C GLU A 211 -10.29 13.42 14.49
N SER A 212 -10.12 14.72 14.23
CA SER A 212 -10.88 15.43 13.18
C SER A 212 -10.58 14.86 11.79
N ALA A 213 -9.31 14.49 11.48
CA ALA A 213 -8.98 13.88 10.21
C ALA A 213 -9.65 12.50 10.03
N VAL A 214 -9.80 11.71 11.10
CA VAL A 214 -10.59 10.44 11.07
C VAL A 214 -12.07 10.73 10.77
N GLU A 215 -12.69 11.70 11.46
CA GLU A 215 -14.10 12.07 11.28
C GLU A 215 -14.38 12.54 9.84
N GLU A 216 -13.47 13.32 9.26
CA GLU A 216 -13.56 13.73 7.84
C GLU A 216 -13.56 12.52 6.90
N ILE A 217 -12.71 11.50 7.16
CA ILE A 217 -12.67 10.27 6.36
C ILE A 217 -13.98 9.51 6.49
N VAL A 218 -14.55 9.42 7.70
CA VAL A 218 -15.86 8.77 7.93
C VAL A 218 -16.96 9.51 7.14
N ALA A 219 -16.97 10.84 7.18
CA ALA A 219 -17.95 11.65 6.43
C ALA A 219 -17.81 11.46 4.91
N VAL A 220 -16.58 11.40 4.40
CA VAL A 220 -16.34 11.14 2.96
C VAL A 220 -16.77 9.72 2.59
N ALA A 221 -16.48 8.71 3.41
CA ALA A 221 -16.94 7.33 3.20
C ALA A 221 -18.47 7.26 3.12
N LEU A 222 -19.15 7.91 4.05
CA LEU A 222 -20.62 7.97 4.07
C LEU A 222 -21.18 8.61 2.79
N SER A 223 -20.56 9.67 2.28
CA SER A 223 -20.94 10.31 1.01
C SER A 223 -20.80 9.39 -0.21
N LYS A 224 -20.07 8.29 -0.06
CA LYS A 224 -19.90 7.22 -1.05
C LYS A 224 -20.78 6.00 -0.78
N ASN A 225 -21.73 6.11 0.14
CA ASN A 225 -22.58 5.03 0.64
C ASN A 225 -21.78 3.90 1.32
N ILE A 226 -20.61 4.21 1.87
CA ILE A 226 -19.79 3.27 2.64
C ILE A 226 -19.98 3.63 4.12
N ILE A 227 -20.74 2.80 4.82
CA ILE A 227 -21.06 3.00 6.23
C ILE A 227 -19.98 2.34 7.07
N LEU A 228 -19.10 3.14 7.64
CA LEU A 228 -18.11 2.68 8.62
C LEU A 228 -18.79 2.48 9.98
N PRO A 229 -18.23 1.63 10.87
CA PRO A 229 -18.75 1.48 12.24
C PRO A 229 -18.80 2.82 13.01
N ASP A 230 -19.78 3.01 13.84
CA ASP A 230 -19.93 4.23 14.67
C ASP A 230 -18.70 4.43 15.58
N GLU A 231 -18.09 3.32 16.03
CA GLU A 231 -16.89 3.32 16.87
C GLU A 231 -15.57 3.48 16.09
N THR A 232 -15.61 3.92 14.81
CA THR A 232 -14.41 4.02 13.97
C THR A 232 -13.36 4.94 14.60
N LEU A 233 -13.76 6.08 15.15
CA LEU A 233 -12.85 7.00 15.83
C LEU A 233 -12.22 6.34 17.07
N GLU A 234 -13.05 5.75 17.94
CA GLU A 234 -12.59 5.07 19.15
C GLU A 234 -11.63 3.91 18.82
N ASN A 235 -11.94 3.15 17.78
CA ASN A 235 -11.10 2.06 17.31
C ASN A 235 -9.75 2.55 16.81
N CYS A 236 -9.72 3.66 16.04
CA CYS A 236 -8.47 4.28 15.59
C CYS A 236 -7.64 4.76 16.79
N MET A 237 -8.25 5.50 17.71
CA MET A 237 -7.57 6.03 18.89
C MET A 237 -7.10 4.92 19.84
N GLY A 238 -7.88 3.86 20.00
CA GLY A 238 -7.50 2.67 20.76
C GLY A 238 -6.28 1.97 20.17
N PHE A 239 -6.27 1.81 18.84
CA PHE A 239 -5.12 1.25 18.12
C PHE A 239 -3.87 2.12 18.27
N TYR A 240 -3.97 3.44 18.12
CA TYR A 240 -2.83 4.34 18.27
C TYR A 240 -2.20 4.26 19.68
N LYS A 241 -3.04 4.15 20.72
CA LYS A 241 -2.58 3.97 22.10
C LYS A 241 -1.90 2.63 22.35
N SER A 242 -2.20 1.60 21.55
CA SER A 242 -1.57 0.28 21.64
C SER A 242 -0.20 0.20 20.97
N LEU A 243 0.15 1.19 20.13
CA LEU A 243 1.45 1.25 19.46
C LEU A 243 2.54 1.78 20.39
N PRO A 244 3.81 1.44 20.14
CA PRO A 244 4.93 2.06 20.85
C PRO A 244 4.91 3.58 20.75
N PHE A 245 5.30 4.27 21.80
CA PHE A 245 5.41 5.75 21.81
C PHE A 245 6.21 6.28 20.60
N SER A 246 7.28 5.60 20.24
CA SER A 246 8.17 5.95 19.12
C SER A 246 7.64 5.55 17.74
N ALA A 247 6.40 5.08 17.64
CA ALA A 247 5.85 4.62 16.36
C ALA A 247 5.80 5.74 15.31
N THR A 248 6.12 5.37 14.07
CA THR A 248 6.02 6.22 12.88
C THR A 248 5.39 5.43 11.74
N SER A 249 4.79 6.10 10.77
CA SER A 249 4.24 5.46 9.57
C SER A 249 5.29 5.34 8.45
N SER A 250 4.99 4.47 7.47
CA SER A 250 5.82 4.36 6.26
C SER A 250 5.82 5.67 5.44
N MET A 251 4.64 6.30 5.29
CA MET A 251 4.50 7.57 4.57
C MET A 251 5.33 8.67 5.24
N GLN A 252 5.27 8.77 6.58
CA GLN A 252 6.08 9.73 7.33
C GLN A 252 7.58 9.52 7.08
N ARG A 253 8.06 8.27 7.15
CA ARG A 253 9.48 7.96 6.91
C ARG A 253 9.92 8.25 5.47
N ASP A 254 9.05 7.96 4.47
CA ASP A 254 9.33 8.30 3.08
C ASP A 254 9.51 9.83 2.91
N ILE A 255 8.60 10.63 3.50
CA ILE A 255 8.65 12.11 3.46
C ILE A 255 9.90 12.63 4.17
N GLU A 256 10.23 12.15 5.36
CA GLU A 256 11.43 12.53 6.12
C GLU A 256 12.72 12.23 5.34
N GLN A 257 12.72 11.12 4.58
CA GLN A 257 13.83 10.72 3.71
C GLN A 257 13.83 11.41 2.34
N LYS A 258 12.90 12.36 2.11
CA LYS A 258 12.72 13.04 0.81
C LYS A 258 12.48 12.07 -0.36
N LYS A 259 11.82 10.97 -0.08
CA LYS A 259 11.39 9.98 -1.07
C LYS A 259 9.94 10.23 -1.48
N PRO A 260 9.54 9.84 -2.71
CA PRO A 260 8.13 9.79 -3.07
C PRO A 260 7.34 8.96 -2.06
N SER A 261 6.19 9.50 -1.64
CA SER A 261 5.34 8.91 -0.61
C SER A 261 3.94 8.58 -1.13
N GLU A 262 3.10 8.02 -0.29
CA GLU A 262 1.70 7.73 -0.60
C GLU A 262 0.76 8.89 -0.17
N LEU A 263 1.26 10.12 -0.05
CA LEU A 263 0.49 11.30 0.35
C LEU A 263 -0.75 11.50 -0.52
N GLU A 264 -0.62 11.37 -1.85
CA GLU A 264 -1.71 11.50 -2.82
C GLU A 264 -2.81 10.44 -2.62
N TYR A 265 -2.41 9.21 -2.26
CA TYR A 265 -3.28 8.04 -2.11
C TYR A 265 -3.84 7.87 -0.68
N GLN A 266 -3.41 8.70 0.26
CA GLN A 266 -3.92 8.77 1.61
C GLN A 266 -4.70 10.08 1.83
N ASN A 267 -4.09 11.12 2.41
CA ASN A 267 -4.77 12.40 2.63
C ASN A 267 -5.26 13.05 1.32
N GLY A 268 -4.49 12.95 0.22
CA GLY A 268 -4.86 13.48 -1.10
C GLY A 268 -6.12 12.83 -1.66
N ALA A 269 -6.32 11.52 -1.49
CA ALA A 269 -7.54 10.84 -1.91
C ALA A 269 -8.77 11.39 -1.18
N ILE A 270 -8.65 11.68 0.12
CA ILE A 270 -9.75 12.26 0.91
C ILE A 270 -10.05 13.69 0.46
N VAL A 271 -9.03 14.50 0.18
CA VAL A 271 -9.21 15.87 -0.35
C VAL A 271 -9.94 15.83 -1.70
N LYS A 272 -9.53 14.97 -2.61
CA LYS A 272 -10.13 14.80 -3.94
C LYS A 272 -11.59 14.35 -3.84
N LEU A 273 -11.88 13.34 -3.01
CA LEU A 273 -13.23 12.81 -2.82
C LEU A 273 -14.11 13.79 -2.05
N GLY A 274 -13.60 14.47 -1.01
CA GLY A 274 -14.31 15.50 -0.29
C GLY A 274 -14.77 16.61 -1.23
N LYS A 275 -13.86 17.09 -2.10
CA LYS A 275 -14.20 18.09 -3.12
C LYS A 275 -15.28 17.60 -4.10
N SER A 276 -15.15 16.38 -4.62
CA SER A 276 -16.10 15.84 -5.62
C SER A 276 -17.49 15.57 -5.02
N ASN A 277 -17.55 15.19 -3.75
CA ASN A 277 -18.82 14.89 -3.04
C ASN A 277 -19.33 16.06 -2.18
N LYS A 278 -18.67 17.23 -2.23
CA LYS A 278 -19.03 18.43 -1.45
C LYS A 278 -19.03 18.20 0.08
N VAL A 279 -18.13 17.36 0.55
CA VAL A 279 -17.89 17.11 1.98
C VAL A 279 -16.69 17.94 2.42
N PRO A 280 -16.82 18.83 3.41
CA PRO A 280 -15.70 19.60 3.94
C PRO A 280 -14.65 18.68 4.59
N VAL A 281 -13.38 18.86 4.24
CA VAL A 281 -12.25 18.10 4.79
C VAL A 281 -11.08 19.04 5.07
N PRO A 282 -11.26 20.04 5.96
CA PRO A 282 -10.25 21.07 6.19
C PRO A 282 -8.94 20.55 6.76
N VAL A 283 -8.97 19.56 7.67
CA VAL A 283 -7.77 19.02 8.31
C VAL A 283 -6.97 18.17 7.31
N ASN A 284 -7.60 17.24 6.60
CA ASN A 284 -6.93 16.48 5.54
C ASN A 284 -6.41 17.41 4.42
N SER A 285 -7.14 18.47 4.08
CA SER A 285 -6.68 19.47 3.11
C SER A 285 -5.45 20.22 3.61
N PHE A 286 -5.44 20.66 4.86
CA PHE A 286 -4.28 21.33 5.45
C PHE A 286 -3.04 20.42 5.44
N ILE A 287 -3.19 19.18 5.89
CA ILE A 287 -2.11 18.18 5.87
C ILE A 287 -1.59 17.99 4.44
N TYR A 288 -2.48 17.69 3.51
CA TYR A 288 -2.14 17.39 2.13
C TYR A 288 -1.38 18.55 1.46
N TYR A 289 -1.97 19.76 1.48
CA TYR A 289 -1.37 20.91 0.79
C TYR A 289 -0.08 21.40 1.47
N SER A 290 0.08 21.22 2.77
CA SER A 290 1.33 21.55 3.48
C SER A 290 2.47 20.60 3.12
N LEU A 291 2.17 19.32 2.85
CA LEU A 291 3.17 18.32 2.48
C LEU A 291 3.41 18.22 0.95
N LEU A 292 2.47 18.71 0.14
CA LEU A 292 2.51 18.57 -1.33
C LEU A 292 3.77 19.14 -1.98
N PRO A 293 4.30 20.34 -1.60
CA PRO A 293 5.49 20.87 -2.26
C PRO A 293 6.70 19.93 -2.17
N GLN A 294 6.96 19.34 -0.99
CA GLN A 294 8.07 18.39 -0.82
C GLN A 294 7.82 17.04 -1.49
N GLU A 295 6.56 16.61 -1.60
CA GLU A 295 6.20 15.41 -2.36
C GLU A 295 6.48 15.61 -3.86
N LEU A 296 6.10 16.76 -4.43
CA LEU A 296 6.38 17.09 -5.83
C LEU A 296 7.89 17.17 -6.11
N GLU A 297 8.66 17.76 -5.20
CA GLU A 297 10.12 17.79 -5.29
C GLU A 297 10.71 16.36 -5.26
N ALA A 298 10.26 15.52 -4.32
CA ALA A 298 10.71 14.13 -4.21
C ALA A 298 10.45 13.34 -5.50
N ARG A 299 9.25 13.51 -6.11
CA ARG A 299 8.88 12.86 -7.37
C ARG A 299 9.69 13.35 -8.56
N SER A 300 10.04 14.63 -8.60
CA SER A 300 10.87 15.18 -9.70
C SER A 300 12.32 14.70 -9.64
N ASN A 301 12.75 14.17 -8.51
CA ASN A 301 14.12 13.72 -8.25
C ASN A 301 14.27 12.17 -8.26
N SER A 302 13.17 11.42 -8.48
CA SER A 302 13.14 9.93 -8.45
C SER A 302 13.20 9.28 -9.84
#